data_b8351b5f457d763d67fb314f9bee8136
#
_entry.id   b8351b5f457d763d67fb314f9bee8136
#
_cell.length_a   1.000
_cell.length_b   1.000
_cell.length_c   1.000
_cell.angle_alpha   90.00
_cell.angle_beta   90.00
_cell.angle_gamma   90.00
#
_symmetry.space_group_name_H-M   'P 1'
#
loop_
_entity.id
_entity.type
_entity.pdbx_description
1 polymer ?
#
loop_
_entity_poly.entity_id
_entity_poly.type
_entity_poly.pdbx_seq_one_letter_code
_entity_poly.pdbx_strand_id
1 'polypeptide(L)'
;MEKSMSSNAPKKAVEMSNDEIDEHIYNAIVDAILNRQLAPGARLVEAPLCEAFGVTRGVLRRVFVKLAHDKVIEIQPNRGALIAKHSANETKEVFEARSMLEIATVKKLAQKSHLLDFSQLRILVEQESHERLAGNWAEWIKLSGQFHLKLIEANQNSIMSSYLQTLIARTSLLIGLYEIPKHNNCSADEHRAILNAIEQGDEKRATQLMEEHLEHYATTFIEENSTVSAEQNLLNLFKNKKIETPQTN
;
A
#
# COMPACT_ATOMS: atom_id res chain seq x y z
N MET A 1 -60.64 5.13 -12.54
CA MET A 1 -59.92 4.34 -11.51
C MET A 1 -58.90 3.45 -12.23
N GLU A 2 -57.73 4.02 -12.51
CA GLU A 2 -56.61 3.26 -13.10
C GLU A 2 -55.60 2.93 -11.99
N LYS A 3 -55.40 1.64 -11.76
CA LYS A 3 -54.39 1.13 -10.84
C LYS A 3 -53.05 1.15 -11.53
N SER A 4 -52.16 2.07 -11.13
CA SER A 4 -50.74 2.05 -11.44
C SER A 4 -50.08 0.83 -10.76
N MET A 5 -49.69 -0.17 -11.55
CA MET A 5 -48.82 -1.27 -11.09
C MET A 5 -47.38 -0.82 -11.14
N SER A 6 -46.82 -0.53 -9.98
CA SER A 6 -45.38 -0.31 -9.81
C SER A 6 -44.64 -1.65 -9.99
N SER A 7 -43.89 -1.79 -11.08
CA SER A 7 -43.05 -2.95 -11.32
C SER A 7 -41.73 -2.74 -10.54
N ASN A 8 -41.61 -3.36 -9.40
CA ASN A 8 -40.39 -3.44 -8.63
C ASN A 8 -39.54 -4.61 -9.20
N ALA A 9 -38.71 -4.34 -10.20
CA ALA A 9 -37.76 -5.31 -10.71
C ALA A 9 -36.64 -5.52 -9.67
N PRO A 10 -36.29 -6.77 -9.33
CA PRO A 10 -35.21 -7.05 -8.41
C PRO A 10 -33.88 -6.52 -8.99
N LYS A 11 -33.15 -5.71 -8.25
CA LYS A 11 -31.76 -5.32 -8.59
C LYS A 11 -30.95 -6.61 -8.69
N LYS A 12 -30.48 -6.96 -9.89
CA LYS A 12 -29.47 -8.01 -10.09
C LYS A 12 -28.27 -7.69 -9.24
N ALA A 13 -27.92 -8.58 -8.32
CA ALA A 13 -26.63 -8.55 -7.65
C ALA A 13 -25.54 -8.64 -8.74
N VAL A 14 -24.64 -7.69 -8.77
CA VAL A 14 -23.51 -7.70 -9.70
C VAL A 14 -22.54 -8.78 -9.18
N GLU A 15 -22.41 -9.88 -9.91
CA GLU A 15 -21.42 -10.91 -9.60
C GLU A 15 -20.02 -10.34 -9.82
N MET A 16 -19.17 -10.42 -8.79
CA MET A 16 -17.76 -10.08 -8.92
C MET A 16 -17.07 -11.08 -9.86
N SER A 17 -16.24 -10.57 -10.76
CA SER A 17 -15.38 -11.40 -11.60
C SER A 17 -14.30 -12.09 -10.75
N ASN A 18 -13.66 -13.12 -11.29
CA ASN A 18 -12.56 -13.80 -10.60
C ASN A 18 -11.41 -12.84 -10.23
N ASP A 19 -11.10 -11.88 -11.10
CA ASP A 19 -10.05 -10.89 -10.88
C ASP A 19 -10.43 -9.91 -9.76
N GLU A 20 -11.68 -9.47 -9.70
CA GLU A 20 -12.20 -8.62 -8.61
C GLU A 20 -12.18 -9.36 -7.26
N ILE A 21 -12.50 -10.65 -7.26
CA ILE A 21 -12.41 -11.50 -6.07
C ILE A 21 -10.96 -11.62 -5.59
N ASP A 22 -10.04 -11.92 -6.50
CA ASP A 22 -8.62 -12.08 -6.19
C ASP A 22 -8.05 -10.76 -5.66
N GLU A 23 -8.44 -9.63 -6.25
CA GLU A 23 -8.01 -8.31 -5.82
C GLU A 23 -8.60 -7.89 -4.46
N HIS A 24 -9.87 -8.21 -4.21
CA HIS A 24 -10.51 -7.98 -2.91
C HIS A 24 -9.77 -8.70 -1.77
N ILE A 25 -9.43 -9.98 -1.95
CA ILE A 25 -8.70 -10.76 -0.94
C ILE A 25 -7.28 -10.23 -0.78
N TYR A 26 -6.59 -9.94 -1.88
CA TYR A 26 -5.25 -9.36 -1.89
C TYR A 26 -5.22 -8.07 -1.07
N ASN A 27 -6.09 -7.12 -1.39
CA ASN A 27 -6.17 -5.83 -0.72
C ASN A 27 -6.55 -5.98 0.75
N ALA A 28 -7.46 -6.88 1.10
CA ALA A 28 -7.83 -7.11 2.50
C ALA A 28 -6.64 -7.60 3.34
N ILE A 29 -5.80 -8.48 2.79
CA ILE A 29 -4.59 -8.97 3.50
C ILE A 29 -3.56 -7.85 3.62
N VAL A 30 -3.32 -7.08 2.56
CA VAL A 30 -2.41 -5.93 2.58
C VAL A 30 -2.91 -4.88 3.58
N ASP A 31 -4.19 -4.53 3.57
CA ASP A 31 -4.79 -3.59 4.53
C ASP A 31 -4.61 -4.05 5.98
N ALA A 32 -4.75 -5.34 6.24
CA ALA A 32 -4.53 -5.90 7.58
C ALA A 32 -3.06 -5.76 8.03
N ILE A 33 -2.10 -5.84 7.10
CA ILE A 33 -0.68 -5.55 7.37
C ILE A 33 -0.50 -4.06 7.64
N LEU A 34 -0.99 -3.20 6.76
CA LEU A 34 -0.83 -1.74 6.89
C LEU A 34 -1.49 -1.20 8.17
N ASN A 35 -2.59 -1.82 8.61
CA ASN A 35 -3.24 -1.53 9.88
C ASN A 35 -2.63 -2.30 11.08
N ARG A 36 -1.48 -2.97 10.89
CA ARG A 36 -0.75 -3.70 11.94
C ARG A 36 -1.53 -4.81 12.61
N GLN A 37 -2.51 -5.31 11.92
CA GLN A 37 -3.31 -6.45 12.36
C GLN A 37 -2.63 -7.79 12.04
N LEU A 38 -1.65 -7.79 11.12
CA LEU A 38 -0.82 -8.92 10.75
C LEU A 38 0.66 -8.54 10.90
N ALA A 39 1.37 -9.24 11.78
CA ALA A 39 2.78 -9.00 12.06
C ALA A 39 3.69 -9.84 11.12
N PRO A 40 4.98 -9.46 10.95
CA PRO A 40 5.97 -10.28 10.24
C PRO A 40 6.04 -11.71 10.80
N GLY A 41 5.97 -12.70 9.93
CA GLY A 41 5.96 -14.11 10.30
C GLY A 41 4.60 -14.63 10.83
N ALA A 42 3.56 -13.80 10.87
CA ALA A 42 2.20 -14.26 11.19
C ALA A 42 1.73 -15.30 10.17
N ARG A 43 1.03 -16.33 10.66
CA ARG A 43 0.63 -17.46 9.84
C ARG A 43 -0.72 -17.21 9.16
N LEU A 44 -0.75 -17.35 7.84
CA LEU A 44 -1.97 -17.33 7.04
C LEU A 44 -2.42 -18.79 6.76
N VAL A 45 -3.39 -19.26 7.54
CA VAL A 45 -3.93 -20.62 7.42
C VAL A 45 -5.08 -20.63 6.41
N GLU A 46 -5.00 -21.53 5.42
CA GLU A 46 -5.96 -21.57 4.30
C GLU A 46 -7.42 -21.76 4.77
N ALA A 47 -7.71 -22.68 5.68
CA ALA A 47 -9.07 -23.02 6.05
C ALA A 47 -9.86 -21.86 6.69
N PRO A 48 -9.35 -21.17 7.73
CA PRO A 48 -10.01 -19.97 8.28
C PRO A 48 -10.18 -18.84 7.27
N LEU A 49 -9.20 -18.65 6.36
CA LEU A 49 -9.30 -17.61 5.33
C LEU A 49 -10.35 -17.95 4.27
N CYS A 50 -10.41 -19.20 3.82
CA CYS A 50 -11.47 -19.64 2.91
C CYS A 50 -12.86 -19.43 3.51
N GLU A 51 -13.05 -19.75 4.79
CA GLU A 51 -14.29 -19.51 5.51
C GLU A 51 -14.62 -18.01 5.63
N ALA A 52 -13.63 -17.19 6.04
CA ALA A 52 -13.79 -15.75 6.25
C ALA A 52 -14.19 -15.03 4.96
N PHE A 53 -13.53 -15.34 3.84
CA PHE A 53 -13.83 -14.73 2.55
C PHE A 53 -14.96 -15.40 1.78
N GLY A 54 -15.39 -16.59 2.18
CA GLY A 54 -16.41 -17.37 1.46
C GLY A 54 -15.93 -17.94 0.13
N VAL A 55 -14.65 -18.30 0.03
CA VAL A 55 -14.02 -18.75 -1.22
C VAL A 55 -13.44 -20.16 -1.11
N THR A 56 -13.17 -20.78 -2.28
CA THR A 56 -12.50 -22.08 -2.34
C THR A 56 -10.98 -21.95 -2.12
N ARG A 57 -10.34 -23.06 -1.75
CA ARG A 57 -8.87 -23.11 -1.63
C ARG A 57 -8.16 -22.75 -2.94
N GLY A 58 -8.76 -23.07 -4.11
CA GLY A 58 -8.19 -22.73 -5.42
C GLY A 58 -8.07 -21.22 -5.63
N VAL A 59 -9.12 -20.47 -5.26
CA VAL A 59 -9.12 -19.01 -5.30
C VAL A 59 -8.06 -18.44 -4.37
N LEU A 60 -8.05 -18.87 -3.11
CA LEU A 60 -7.10 -18.35 -2.13
C LEU A 60 -5.64 -18.62 -2.53
N ARG A 61 -5.34 -19.79 -3.13
CA ARG A 61 -4.00 -20.11 -3.60
C ARG A 61 -3.54 -19.26 -4.77
N ARG A 62 -4.44 -18.84 -5.68
CA ARG A 62 -4.08 -17.86 -6.73
C ARG A 62 -3.66 -16.54 -6.11
N VAL A 63 -4.42 -16.06 -5.12
CA VAL A 63 -4.06 -14.84 -4.38
C VAL A 63 -2.74 -14.99 -3.64
N PHE A 64 -2.50 -16.15 -3.00
CA PHE A 64 -1.20 -16.41 -2.33
C PHE A 64 -0.02 -16.40 -3.30
N VAL A 65 -0.19 -16.88 -4.53
CA VAL A 65 0.84 -16.80 -5.56
C VAL A 65 1.15 -15.33 -5.89
N LYS A 66 0.12 -14.47 -6.05
CA LYS A 66 0.29 -13.03 -6.30
C LYS A 66 0.99 -12.35 -5.12
N LEU A 67 0.51 -12.57 -3.89
CA LEU A 67 1.13 -12.02 -2.68
C LEU A 67 2.59 -12.47 -2.50
N ALA A 68 2.91 -13.72 -2.82
CA ALA A 68 4.28 -14.23 -2.75
C ALA A 68 5.19 -13.63 -3.84
N HIS A 69 4.67 -13.44 -5.04
CA HIS A 69 5.38 -12.72 -6.11
C HIS A 69 5.75 -11.31 -5.67
N ASP A 70 4.82 -10.62 -5.01
CA ASP A 70 5.00 -9.25 -4.51
C ASP A 70 5.77 -9.18 -3.17
N LYS A 71 6.30 -10.33 -2.69
CA LYS A 71 7.06 -10.44 -1.44
C LYS A 71 6.28 -10.05 -0.17
N VAL A 72 4.95 -10.10 -0.23
CA VAL A 72 4.06 -9.87 0.94
C VAL A 72 4.05 -11.08 1.86
N ILE A 73 4.10 -12.28 1.28
CA ILE A 73 4.08 -13.55 2.01
C ILE A 73 5.15 -14.54 1.51
N GLU A 74 5.44 -15.51 2.34
CA GLU A 74 6.25 -16.70 2.00
C GLU A 74 5.36 -17.96 2.05
N ILE A 75 5.18 -18.63 0.90
CA ILE A 75 4.39 -19.87 0.84
C ILE A 75 5.21 -21.01 1.45
N GLN A 76 4.62 -21.69 2.44
CA GLN A 76 5.21 -22.89 3.05
C GLN A 76 4.50 -24.15 2.53
N PRO A 77 5.23 -25.10 1.93
CA PRO A 77 4.63 -26.33 1.42
C PRO A 77 3.83 -27.05 2.52
N ASN A 78 2.56 -27.35 2.24
CA ASN A 78 1.62 -28.04 3.13
C ASN A 78 1.29 -27.32 4.47
N ARG A 79 1.70 -26.05 4.63
CA ARG A 79 1.53 -25.30 5.90
C ARG A 79 0.87 -23.93 5.72
N GLY A 80 0.38 -23.59 4.52
CA GLY A 80 -0.17 -22.29 4.21
C GLY A 80 0.90 -21.27 3.84
N ALA A 81 0.83 -20.07 4.39
CA ALA A 81 1.82 -19.03 4.15
C ALA A 81 2.14 -18.26 5.44
N LEU A 82 3.24 -17.53 5.44
CA LEU A 82 3.65 -16.60 6.48
C LEU A 82 3.73 -15.19 5.89
N ILE A 83 3.39 -14.16 6.67
CA ILE A 83 3.75 -12.79 6.33
C ILE A 83 5.27 -12.71 6.22
N ALA A 84 5.76 -12.19 5.10
CA ALA A 84 7.20 -12.14 4.82
C ALA A 84 7.96 -11.36 5.90
N LYS A 85 9.20 -11.80 6.15
CA LYS A 85 10.17 -11.07 6.95
C LYS A 85 11.21 -10.51 6.01
N HIS A 86 11.43 -9.20 6.08
CA HIS A 86 12.42 -8.52 5.24
C HIS A 86 13.72 -8.34 6.01
N SER A 87 14.85 -8.62 5.36
CA SER A 87 16.16 -8.35 5.96
C SER A 87 16.51 -6.87 5.90
N ALA A 88 17.35 -6.41 6.83
CA ALA A 88 17.90 -5.05 6.80
C ALA A 88 18.60 -4.72 5.47
N ASN A 89 19.30 -5.71 4.88
CA ASN A 89 19.96 -5.51 3.59
C ASN A 89 18.96 -5.33 2.45
N GLU A 90 17.90 -6.16 2.38
CA GLU A 90 16.84 -6.00 1.37
C GLU A 90 16.14 -4.65 1.51
N THR A 91 15.86 -4.23 2.74
CA THR A 91 15.28 -2.91 3.02
C THR A 91 16.16 -1.80 2.47
N LYS A 92 17.46 -1.83 2.76
CA LYS A 92 18.44 -0.86 2.26
C LYS A 92 18.45 -0.82 0.73
N GLU A 93 18.54 -1.98 0.07
CA GLU A 93 18.58 -2.08 -1.39
C GLU A 93 17.33 -1.50 -2.07
N VAL A 94 16.13 -1.70 -1.48
CA VAL A 94 14.87 -1.13 -1.99
C VAL A 94 14.87 0.40 -1.89
N PHE A 95 15.32 0.97 -0.76
CA PHE A 95 15.41 2.42 -0.61
C PHE A 95 16.50 3.05 -1.47
N GLU A 96 17.65 2.39 -1.67
CA GLU A 96 18.67 2.83 -2.63
C GLU A 96 18.11 2.91 -4.06
N ALA A 97 17.36 1.90 -4.50
CA ALA A 97 16.74 1.90 -5.81
C ALA A 97 15.69 3.02 -5.95
N ARG A 98 14.89 3.29 -4.89
CA ARG A 98 13.98 4.43 -4.85
C ARG A 98 14.72 5.76 -4.98
N SER A 99 15.78 5.95 -4.20
CA SER A 99 16.58 7.18 -4.22
C SER A 99 17.11 7.49 -5.61
N MET A 100 17.64 6.48 -6.33
CA MET A 100 18.13 6.67 -7.70
C MET A 100 17.04 7.19 -8.65
N LEU A 101 15.81 6.69 -8.54
CA LEU A 101 14.69 7.11 -9.39
C LEU A 101 14.09 8.45 -8.95
N GLU A 102 13.89 8.64 -7.65
CA GLU A 102 13.13 9.77 -7.13
C GLU A 102 13.94 11.06 -7.05
N ILE A 103 15.23 10.98 -6.72
CA ILE A 103 16.14 12.15 -6.76
C ILE A 103 16.25 12.67 -8.20
N ALA A 104 16.43 11.78 -9.19
CA ALA A 104 16.44 12.17 -10.60
C ALA A 104 15.10 12.77 -11.05
N THR A 105 13.99 12.28 -10.49
CA THR A 105 12.64 12.77 -10.75
C THR A 105 12.46 14.19 -10.24
N VAL A 106 12.67 14.45 -8.94
CA VAL A 106 12.45 15.78 -8.34
C VAL A 106 13.36 16.83 -8.94
N LYS A 107 14.61 16.46 -9.27
CA LYS A 107 15.52 17.30 -10.02
C LYS A 107 14.93 17.79 -11.34
N LYS A 108 14.44 16.85 -12.15
CA LYS A 108 13.84 17.16 -13.46
C LYS A 108 12.54 17.94 -13.35
N LEU A 109 11.72 17.69 -12.31
CA LEU A 109 10.49 18.43 -12.07
C LEU A 109 10.78 19.88 -11.65
N ALA A 110 11.77 20.11 -10.77
CA ALA A 110 12.19 21.45 -10.37
C ALA A 110 12.64 22.29 -11.59
N GLN A 111 13.40 21.69 -12.52
CA GLN A 111 13.81 22.38 -13.76
C GLN A 111 12.67 22.80 -14.65
N LYS A 112 11.50 22.16 -14.55
CA LYS A 112 10.33 22.39 -15.40
C LYS A 112 9.11 22.87 -14.59
N SER A 113 9.31 23.32 -13.37
CA SER A 113 8.22 23.64 -12.43
C SER A 113 7.20 24.61 -13.01
N HIS A 114 7.66 25.60 -13.77
CA HIS A 114 6.81 26.62 -14.43
C HIS A 114 5.86 26.06 -15.51
N LEU A 115 6.02 24.80 -15.92
CA LEU A 115 5.17 24.12 -16.91
C LEU A 115 4.20 23.11 -16.29
N LEU A 116 4.26 22.93 -14.97
CA LEU A 116 3.55 21.86 -14.28
C LEU A 116 2.52 22.43 -13.31
N ASP A 117 1.39 21.70 -13.19
CA ASP A 117 0.39 21.97 -12.15
C ASP A 117 0.55 20.97 -11.01
N PHE A 118 0.83 21.45 -9.82
CA PHE A 118 1.03 20.66 -8.61
C PHE A 118 -0.19 20.63 -7.68
N SER A 119 -1.32 21.18 -8.09
CA SER A 119 -2.54 21.29 -7.26
C SER A 119 -3.01 19.95 -6.70
N GLN A 120 -2.98 18.90 -7.53
CA GLN A 120 -3.36 17.54 -7.11
C GLN A 120 -2.38 16.95 -6.08
N LEU A 121 -1.08 17.21 -6.20
CA LEU A 121 -0.08 16.80 -5.22
C LEU A 121 -0.27 17.52 -3.88
N ARG A 122 -0.65 18.80 -3.89
CA ARG A 122 -0.97 19.53 -2.66
C ARG A 122 -2.19 18.95 -1.96
N ILE A 123 -3.26 18.68 -2.70
CA ILE A 123 -4.46 18.01 -2.14
C ILE A 123 -4.07 16.67 -1.50
N LEU A 124 -3.25 15.87 -2.18
CA LEU A 124 -2.81 14.57 -1.70
C LEU A 124 -2.02 14.68 -0.38
N VAL A 125 -1.10 15.63 -0.27
CA VAL A 125 -0.32 15.87 0.96
C VAL A 125 -1.21 16.31 2.13
N GLU A 126 -2.23 17.12 1.88
CA GLU A 126 -3.18 17.50 2.94
C GLU A 126 -4.08 16.31 3.37
N GLN A 127 -4.50 15.47 2.43
CA GLN A 127 -5.20 14.22 2.74
C GLN A 127 -4.32 13.27 3.56
N GLU A 128 -3.06 13.09 3.18
CA GLU A 128 -2.08 12.29 3.93
C GLU A 128 -1.95 12.78 5.37
N SER A 129 -1.81 14.08 5.58
CA SER A 129 -1.74 14.70 6.90
C SER A 129 -3.01 14.43 7.72
N HIS A 130 -4.18 14.56 7.10
CA HIS A 130 -5.47 14.30 7.74
C HIS A 130 -5.60 12.84 8.20
N GLU A 131 -5.29 11.87 7.33
CA GLU A 131 -5.43 10.45 7.63
C GLU A 131 -4.46 10.01 8.74
N ARG A 132 -3.24 10.57 8.75
CA ARG A 132 -2.30 10.34 9.84
C ARG A 132 -2.83 10.83 11.18
N LEU A 133 -3.37 12.05 11.25
CA LEU A 133 -3.94 12.62 12.47
C LEU A 133 -5.19 11.86 12.94
N ALA A 134 -5.97 11.32 12.01
CA ALA A 134 -7.12 10.48 12.29
C ALA A 134 -6.75 9.06 12.77
N GLY A 135 -5.48 8.66 12.67
CA GLY A 135 -5.02 7.30 12.99
C GLY A 135 -5.36 6.24 11.95
N ASN A 136 -5.72 6.64 10.74
CA ASN A 136 -6.05 5.77 9.61
C ASN A 136 -4.76 5.31 8.90
N TRP A 137 -4.00 4.44 9.56
CA TRP A 137 -2.65 4.05 9.15
C TRP A 137 -2.55 3.50 7.74
N ALA A 138 -3.44 2.60 7.35
CA ALA A 138 -3.42 2.04 6.00
C ALA A 138 -3.61 3.12 4.93
N GLU A 139 -4.56 4.02 5.13
CA GLU A 139 -4.84 5.08 4.17
C GLU A 139 -3.70 6.11 4.13
N TRP A 140 -3.15 6.49 5.29
CA TRP A 140 -1.97 7.33 5.37
C TRP A 140 -0.80 6.76 4.56
N ILE A 141 -0.46 5.46 4.75
CA ILE A 141 0.64 4.81 4.02
C ILE A 141 0.38 4.78 2.51
N LYS A 142 -0.87 4.52 2.10
CA LYS A 142 -1.26 4.55 0.69
C LYS A 142 -1.12 5.93 0.07
N LEU A 143 -1.57 6.98 0.74
CA LEU A 143 -1.47 8.36 0.28
C LEU A 143 0.00 8.80 0.20
N SER A 144 0.82 8.43 1.18
CA SER A 144 2.27 8.65 1.14
C SER A 144 2.90 8.00 -0.10
N GLY A 145 2.60 6.73 -0.37
CA GLY A 145 3.07 6.06 -1.58
C GLY A 145 2.57 6.73 -2.88
N GLN A 146 1.32 7.18 -2.90
CA GLN A 146 0.74 7.88 -4.06
C GLN A 146 1.44 9.22 -4.35
N PHE A 147 1.91 9.94 -3.34
CA PHE A 147 2.70 11.16 -3.53
C PHE A 147 3.92 10.89 -4.43
N HIS A 148 4.70 9.87 -4.12
CA HIS A 148 5.88 9.50 -4.89
C HIS A 148 5.53 9.03 -6.31
N LEU A 149 4.44 8.26 -6.46
CA LEU A 149 3.95 7.83 -7.78
C LEU A 149 3.52 9.02 -8.64
N LYS A 150 2.79 9.97 -8.07
CA LYS A 150 2.36 11.17 -8.79
C LYS A 150 3.54 12.05 -9.23
N LEU A 151 4.58 12.16 -8.41
CA LEU A 151 5.81 12.85 -8.80
C LEU A 151 6.46 12.19 -10.03
N ILE A 152 6.62 10.87 -10.04
CA ILE A 152 7.28 10.20 -11.18
C ILE A 152 6.40 10.19 -12.42
N GLU A 153 5.07 10.11 -12.28
CA GLU A 153 4.12 10.25 -13.39
C GLU A 153 4.22 11.61 -14.07
N ALA A 154 4.40 12.69 -13.30
CA ALA A 154 4.61 14.03 -13.83
C ALA A 154 5.88 14.14 -14.72
N ASN A 155 6.81 13.21 -14.60
CA ASN A 155 7.98 13.08 -15.46
C ASN A 155 7.65 12.50 -16.84
N GLN A 156 6.43 11.97 -17.05
CA GLN A 156 5.95 11.36 -18.30
C GLN A 156 6.85 10.23 -18.81
N ASN A 157 7.39 9.41 -17.89
CA ASN A 157 8.18 8.23 -18.22
C ASN A 157 7.51 6.98 -17.62
N SER A 158 6.69 6.31 -18.43
CA SER A 158 5.91 5.13 -18.01
C SER A 158 6.78 3.96 -17.54
N ILE A 159 7.97 3.80 -18.07
CA ILE A 159 8.92 2.74 -17.66
C ILE A 159 9.41 3.02 -16.22
N MET A 160 9.84 4.25 -15.93
CA MET A 160 10.24 4.62 -14.58
C MET A 160 9.07 4.50 -13.60
N SER A 161 7.86 4.91 -14.00
CA SER A 161 6.65 4.80 -13.16
C SER A 161 6.35 3.35 -12.79
N SER A 162 6.45 2.40 -13.73
CA SER A 162 6.19 0.98 -13.47
C SER A 162 7.21 0.36 -12.50
N TYR A 163 8.49 0.70 -12.61
CA TYR A 163 9.51 0.25 -11.65
C TYR A 163 9.30 0.86 -10.27
N LEU A 164 9.04 2.17 -10.19
CA LEU A 164 8.81 2.83 -8.90
C LEU A 164 7.55 2.29 -8.21
N GLN A 165 6.49 2.00 -8.94
CA GLN A 165 5.27 1.40 -8.38
C GLN A 165 5.57 0.10 -7.61
N THR A 166 6.41 -0.77 -8.17
CA THR A 166 6.84 -2.01 -7.50
C THR A 166 7.64 -1.72 -6.22
N LEU A 167 8.56 -0.75 -6.27
CA LEU A 167 9.37 -0.38 -5.12
C LEU A 167 8.53 0.27 -4.02
N ILE A 168 7.56 1.12 -4.38
CA ILE A 168 6.63 1.74 -3.41
C ILE A 168 5.76 0.70 -2.74
N ALA A 169 5.21 -0.26 -3.48
CA ALA A 169 4.42 -1.35 -2.88
C ALA A 169 5.24 -2.09 -1.79
N ARG A 170 6.51 -2.39 -2.07
CA ARG A 170 7.42 -3.02 -1.10
C ARG A 170 7.72 -2.13 0.11
N THR A 171 8.02 -0.84 -0.10
CA THR A 171 8.29 0.07 1.03
C THR A 171 7.05 0.38 1.85
N SER A 172 5.86 0.45 1.26
CA SER A 172 4.59 0.57 2.00
C SER A 172 4.38 -0.61 2.94
N LEU A 173 4.70 -1.84 2.51
CA LEU A 173 4.68 -3.01 3.38
C LEU A 173 5.69 -2.91 4.52
N LEU A 174 6.92 -2.49 4.24
CA LEU A 174 7.94 -2.28 5.27
C LEU A 174 7.49 -1.26 6.31
N ILE A 175 6.89 -0.14 5.87
CA ILE A 175 6.31 0.88 6.75
C ILE A 175 5.20 0.25 7.62
N GLY A 176 4.25 -0.47 7.02
CA GLY A 176 3.17 -1.13 7.75
C GLY A 176 3.64 -2.15 8.78
N LEU A 177 4.69 -2.92 8.45
CA LEU A 177 5.21 -3.98 9.30
C LEU A 177 6.10 -3.48 10.44
N TYR A 178 6.92 -2.42 10.21
CA TYR A 178 8.02 -2.07 11.09
C TYR A 178 7.99 -0.64 11.63
N GLU A 179 7.30 0.31 10.99
CA GLU A 179 7.28 1.68 11.50
C GLU A 179 6.51 1.78 12.82
N ILE A 180 7.18 2.29 13.87
CA ILE A 180 6.50 2.66 15.12
C ILE A 180 6.12 4.14 15.01
N PRO A 181 4.85 4.52 15.22
CA PRO A 181 4.44 5.91 15.25
C PRO A 181 5.12 6.66 16.39
N LYS A 182 6.29 7.20 16.17
CA LYS A 182 6.89 8.18 17.07
C LYS A 182 6.29 9.55 16.70
N HIS A 183 5.79 10.27 17.70
CA HIS A 183 4.95 11.47 17.56
C HIS A 183 5.53 12.64 16.75
N ASN A 184 6.78 12.60 16.28
CA ASN A 184 7.49 13.78 15.82
C ASN A 184 7.86 13.86 14.33
N ASN A 185 7.67 12.80 13.52
CA ASN A 185 7.98 12.88 12.10
C ASN A 185 6.70 12.71 11.26
N CYS A 186 6.26 13.78 10.63
CA CYS A 186 5.14 13.76 9.71
C CYS A 186 5.66 13.71 8.28
N SER A 187 5.52 12.54 7.60
CA SER A 187 5.87 12.41 6.17
C SER A 187 5.21 13.48 5.32
N ALA A 188 3.98 13.90 5.66
CA ALA A 188 3.28 14.95 4.97
C ALA A 188 4.00 16.32 5.06
N ASP A 189 4.69 16.63 6.16
CA ASP A 189 5.48 17.87 6.27
C ASP A 189 6.75 17.79 5.42
N GLU A 190 7.38 16.63 5.35
CA GLU A 190 8.53 16.38 4.47
C GLU A 190 8.10 16.44 3.00
N HIS A 191 6.97 15.81 2.63
CA HIS A 191 6.40 15.88 1.28
C HIS A 191 6.03 17.31 0.89
N ARG A 192 5.46 18.08 1.81
CA ARG A 192 5.14 19.51 1.60
C ARG A 192 6.41 20.32 1.35
N ALA A 193 7.49 20.06 2.09
CA ALA A 193 8.76 20.74 1.90
C ALA A 193 9.40 20.38 0.55
N ILE A 194 9.38 19.12 0.15
CA ILE A 194 9.85 18.65 -1.16
C ILE A 194 9.06 19.34 -2.28
N LEU A 195 7.72 19.34 -2.19
CA LEU A 195 6.85 19.96 -3.19
C LEU A 195 7.10 21.47 -3.31
N ASN A 196 7.26 22.17 -2.19
CA ASN A 196 7.60 23.60 -2.19
C ASN A 196 8.92 23.88 -2.92
N ALA A 197 9.95 23.06 -2.67
CA ALA A 197 11.25 23.22 -3.34
C ALA A 197 11.15 22.97 -4.86
N ILE A 198 10.36 21.97 -5.27
CA ILE A 198 10.10 21.69 -6.70
C ILE A 198 9.40 22.87 -7.37
N GLU A 199 8.32 23.40 -6.77
CA GLU A 199 7.55 24.53 -7.31
C GLU A 199 8.38 25.81 -7.43
N GLN A 200 9.28 26.04 -6.50
CA GLN A 200 10.24 27.18 -6.54
C GLN A 200 11.34 26.99 -7.58
N GLY A 201 11.46 25.83 -8.19
CA GLY A 201 12.54 25.51 -9.11
C GLY A 201 13.88 25.30 -8.40
N ASP A 202 13.90 25.14 -7.07
CA ASP A 202 15.13 24.90 -6.29
C ASP A 202 15.54 23.41 -6.40
N GLU A 203 16.24 23.10 -7.48
CA GLU A 203 16.73 21.76 -7.80
C GLU A 203 17.57 21.17 -6.66
N LYS A 204 18.47 21.99 -6.09
CA LYS A 204 19.38 21.53 -5.04
C LYS A 204 18.62 21.20 -3.77
N ARG A 205 17.70 22.04 -3.35
CA ARG A 205 16.90 21.81 -2.15
C ARG A 205 15.93 20.65 -2.32
N ALA A 206 15.29 20.53 -3.48
CA ALA A 206 14.36 19.43 -3.78
C ALA A 206 15.07 18.06 -3.74
N THR A 207 16.27 17.96 -4.34
CA THR A 207 17.06 16.72 -4.30
C THR A 207 17.54 16.37 -2.90
N GLN A 208 18.04 17.35 -2.14
CA GLN A 208 18.48 17.16 -0.76
C GLN A 208 17.31 16.66 0.13
N LEU A 209 16.15 17.31 0.05
CA LEU A 209 14.98 16.93 0.86
C LEU A 209 14.46 15.53 0.52
N MET A 210 14.46 15.14 -0.75
CA MET A 210 14.07 13.78 -1.16
C MET A 210 15.06 12.73 -0.65
N GLU A 211 16.37 13.02 -0.69
CA GLU A 211 17.41 12.14 -0.16
C GLU A 211 17.27 11.96 1.36
N GLU A 212 17.16 13.06 2.11
CA GLU A 212 16.95 13.06 3.57
C GLU A 212 15.69 12.26 3.96
N HIS A 213 14.58 12.45 3.22
CA HIS A 213 13.31 11.75 3.43
C HIS A 213 13.46 10.23 3.27
N LEU A 214 14.06 9.76 2.16
CA LEU A 214 14.23 8.34 1.89
C LEU A 214 15.23 7.67 2.81
N GLU A 215 16.33 8.37 3.17
CA GLU A 215 17.35 7.86 4.09
C GLU A 215 16.79 7.70 5.52
N HIS A 216 15.95 8.63 5.95
CA HIS A 216 15.29 8.54 7.25
C HIS A 216 14.52 7.23 7.40
N TYR A 217 13.69 6.85 6.39
CA TYR A 217 12.97 5.60 6.42
C TYR A 217 13.89 4.38 6.31
N ALA A 218 14.91 4.43 5.46
CA ALA A 218 15.86 3.32 5.31
C ALA A 218 16.54 2.97 6.64
N THR A 219 16.94 3.98 7.44
CA THR A 219 17.63 3.79 8.74
C THR A 219 16.69 3.31 9.83
N THR A 220 15.47 3.84 9.91
CA THR A 220 14.49 3.48 10.94
C THR A 220 14.15 1.99 10.92
N PHE A 221 14.02 1.37 9.74
CA PHE A 221 13.64 -0.05 9.62
C PHE A 221 14.78 -1.03 9.90
N ILE A 222 16.03 -0.58 9.87
CA ILE A 222 17.19 -1.43 10.21
C ILE A 222 17.27 -1.69 11.72
N GLU A 223 16.85 -0.74 12.54
CA GLU A 223 16.96 -0.83 14.00
C GLU A 223 15.83 -1.65 14.65
N GLU A 224 14.66 -1.78 14.01
CA GLU A 224 13.43 -2.32 14.65
C GLU A 224 13.13 -3.79 14.33
N ASN A 225 14.00 -4.53 13.67
CA ASN A 225 13.77 -5.93 13.22
C ASN A 225 13.64 -6.98 14.35
N SER A 226 13.25 -6.61 15.57
CA SER A 226 13.10 -7.54 16.69
C SER A 226 11.70 -7.49 17.30
N THR A 227 11.03 -8.66 17.21
CA THR A 227 9.89 -9.15 17.98
C THR A 227 8.49 -8.62 17.67
N VAL A 228 7.64 -9.46 17.03
CA VAL A 228 6.25 -9.70 17.49
C VAL A 228 5.81 -11.11 17.07
N SER A 229 5.45 -11.94 18.04
CA SER A 229 4.71 -13.20 17.84
C SER A 229 3.35 -13.05 18.49
N ALA A 230 2.28 -13.11 17.71
CA ALA A 230 0.92 -13.30 18.22
C ALA A 230 0.16 -14.26 17.31
N GLU A 231 -0.40 -15.33 17.85
CA GLU A 231 -1.42 -16.10 17.17
C GLU A 231 -2.67 -15.25 16.98
N GLN A 232 -2.98 -14.94 15.71
CA GLN A 232 -4.12 -14.10 15.35
C GLN A 232 -5.29 -14.94 14.91
N ASN A 233 -6.50 -14.60 15.37
CA ASN A 233 -7.72 -15.22 14.89
C ASN A 233 -8.12 -14.64 13.52
N LEU A 234 -7.62 -15.26 12.45
CA LEU A 234 -7.85 -14.84 11.06
C LEU A 234 -9.34 -14.80 10.68
N LEU A 235 -10.15 -15.71 11.23
CA LEU A 235 -11.58 -15.74 10.96
C LEU A 235 -12.25 -14.45 11.45
N ASN A 236 -11.96 -14.02 12.68
CA ASN A 236 -12.51 -12.78 13.23
C ASN A 236 -11.97 -11.54 12.52
N LEU A 237 -10.69 -11.55 12.13
CA LEU A 237 -10.06 -10.45 11.44
C LEU A 237 -10.73 -10.12 10.10
N PHE A 238 -11.10 -11.16 9.33
CA PHE A 238 -11.66 -10.99 7.99
C PHE A 238 -13.17 -11.27 7.87
N LYS A 239 -13.89 -11.50 8.98
CA LYS A 239 -15.33 -11.87 8.96
C LYS A 239 -16.22 -10.89 8.18
N ASN A 240 -15.88 -9.61 8.17
CA ASN A 240 -16.64 -8.56 7.47
C ASN A 240 -16.18 -8.37 6.00
N LYS A 241 -15.24 -9.18 5.53
CA LYS A 241 -14.69 -9.15 4.15
C LYS A 241 -15.21 -10.32 3.30
N LYS A 242 -16.25 -11.03 3.79
CA LYS A 242 -16.84 -12.17 3.08
C LYS A 242 -17.42 -11.72 1.74
N ILE A 243 -17.11 -12.47 0.69
CA ILE A 243 -17.67 -12.28 -0.64
C ILE A 243 -19.04 -12.96 -0.66
N GLU A 244 -20.08 -12.19 -0.96
CA GLU A 244 -21.43 -12.74 -1.15
C GLU A 244 -21.46 -13.47 -2.49
N THR A 245 -21.42 -14.80 -2.46
CA THR A 245 -21.71 -15.63 -3.62
C THR A 245 -23.22 -15.82 -3.71
N PRO A 246 -23.85 -15.67 -4.91
CA PRO A 246 -25.27 -15.99 -5.08
C PRO A 246 -25.50 -17.45 -4.69
N GLN A 247 -26.52 -17.68 -3.86
CA GLN A 247 -26.96 -19.03 -3.58
C GLN A 247 -27.51 -19.61 -4.88
N THR A 248 -26.79 -20.59 -5.44
CA THR A 248 -27.35 -21.45 -6.50
C THR A 248 -28.45 -22.28 -5.88
N ASN A 249 -29.71 -21.96 -6.25
CA ASN A 249 -30.86 -22.84 -6.05
C ASN A 249 -30.76 -24.05 -6.96
#